data_951e2bf38b19b376350f531e5397885e
#
_entry.id   951e2bf38b19b376350f531e5397885e
#
_cell.length_a   1.000
_cell.length_b   1.000
_cell.length_c   1.000
_cell.angle_alpha   90.00
_cell.angle_beta   90.00
_cell.angle_gamma   90.00
#
_symmetry.space_group_name_H-M   'P 1'
#
loop_
_entity.id
_entity.type
_entity.pdbx_description
1 polymer ?
#
loop_
_entity_poly.entity_id
_entity_poly.type
_entity_poly.pdbx_seq_one_letter_code
_entity_poly.pdbx_strand_id
1 'polypeptide(L)'
;MDEMQNGQIDENKNVVPVHFVDRNERDEQAWTDRGNAAVQQEDYEAAAEAFEHAVEANPDDARARYNLALARQYLGDYEMAVAGYRRAIDLDPQLIDAYSNLGNVYGELGLHKESLEVFQLAQELAPDNDEICLSVGDAYRTQNLYQDAIQAYRQALILNLENTVAADNLRDVRERVNEQLRRMMEQERYVDDNPSDPARYAELASLYLDMRRYDDALSVANQMLTLDPDSRSGYDMLAAVYEQMSDEDQAAETYARIVSLDPEDAEAWEHLGTWRSLQERGDEAIDAYARAVQADPQRVTARFSLAESYLEADRADEALAVYQGLVESGENGTLQGDDLAAAYAGLAETYNALGRYDEAIQTANTLLERFEDDAEAYYQLATAYDATGRYDEAITNYQSAIESDPLNPDYYNDLADTLREVKRYDEALDVAQQAISMDPSMVLAYETLAQVYTETNRPDEAAEAMSQANTLRSMSEL
;
A
#
# COMPACT_ATOMS: atom_id res chain seq x y z
N MET A 1 57.03 -17.96 -70.43
CA MET A 1 58.22 -18.16 -69.60
C MET A 1 57.98 -17.28 -68.40
N ASP A 2 57.34 -17.86 -67.41
CA ASP A 2 57.92 -18.36 -66.15
C ASP A 2 58.25 -17.22 -65.24
N GLU A 3 57.83 -17.12 -64.07
CA GLU A 3 57.67 -18.14 -63.01
C GLU A 3 56.67 -17.67 -61.96
N MET A 4 55.92 -18.64 -61.47
CA MET A 4 55.15 -18.49 -60.21
C MET A 4 56.11 -18.38 -59.03
N GLN A 5 55.81 -17.56 -58.05
CA GLN A 5 56.25 -17.79 -56.68
C GLN A 5 55.07 -17.70 -55.69
N ASN A 6 54.90 -18.82 -55.05
CA ASN A 6 53.99 -19.04 -53.91
C ASN A 6 54.28 -18.08 -52.76
N GLY A 7 53.26 -17.36 -52.33
CA GLY A 7 53.24 -16.72 -51.02
C GLY A 7 52.32 -17.54 -50.10
N GLN A 8 52.94 -18.26 -49.15
CA GLN A 8 52.25 -18.99 -48.08
C GLN A 8 51.39 -18.03 -47.27
N ILE A 9 50.10 -18.40 -47.15
CA ILE A 9 49.17 -17.74 -46.19
C ILE A 9 49.53 -18.29 -44.81
N ASP A 10 49.95 -17.44 -43.90
CA ASP A 10 50.22 -17.73 -42.49
C ASP A 10 48.89 -17.84 -41.73
N GLU A 11 48.44 -19.09 -41.54
CA GLU A 11 47.24 -19.45 -40.77
C GLU A 11 47.55 -19.50 -39.28
N ASN A 12 47.87 -18.43 -38.61
CA ASN A 12 47.88 -18.35 -37.14
C ASN A 12 47.82 -16.91 -36.63
N LYS A 13 46.72 -16.22 -36.94
CA LYS A 13 46.30 -15.08 -36.12
C LYS A 13 45.09 -15.50 -35.34
N ASN A 14 45.30 -15.83 -34.05
CA ASN A 14 44.25 -15.86 -33.05
C ASN A 14 43.61 -14.47 -33.04
N VAL A 15 42.52 -14.31 -33.77
CA VAL A 15 41.60 -13.19 -33.64
C VAL A 15 40.84 -13.43 -32.35
N VAL A 16 41.29 -12.80 -31.24
CA VAL A 16 40.48 -12.66 -30.04
C VAL A 16 39.24 -11.88 -30.48
N PRO A 17 38.03 -12.40 -30.31
CA PRO A 17 36.83 -11.65 -30.63
C PRO A 17 36.85 -10.40 -29.74
N VAL A 18 36.98 -9.24 -30.35
CA VAL A 18 36.72 -7.96 -29.67
C VAL A 18 35.23 -7.92 -29.48
N HIS A 19 34.74 -8.24 -28.28
CA HIS A 19 33.37 -7.89 -27.87
C HIS A 19 33.28 -6.37 -27.94
N PHE A 20 32.52 -5.88 -28.90
CA PHE A 20 32.07 -4.49 -28.90
C PHE A 20 31.06 -4.37 -27.76
N VAL A 21 31.50 -3.93 -26.59
CA VAL A 21 30.62 -3.48 -25.53
C VAL A 21 29.92 -2.24 -26.05
N ASP A 22 28.59 -2.21 -26.03
CA ASP A 22 27.79 -1.07 -26.47
C ASP A 22 28.23 0.19 -25.70
N ARG A 23 28.04 1.36 -26.30
CA ARG A 23 28.41 2.63 -25.68
C ARG A 23 27.61 2.85 -24.41
N ASN A 24 26.32 2.46 -24.41
CA ASN A 24 25.42 2.53 -23.25
C ASN A 24 25.90 1.63 -22.09
N GLU A 25 26.35 0.39 -22.37
CA GLU A 25 26.88 -0.52 -21.32
C GLU A 25 28.15 0.04 -20.64
N ARG A 26 28.97 0.80 -21.36
CA ARG A 26 30.17 1.44 -20.77
C ARG A 26 29.79 2.64 -19.91
N ASP A 27 28.81 3.41 -20.33
CA ASP A 27 28.34 4.56 -19.59
C ASP A 27 27.61 4.12 -18.32
N GLU A 28 26.77 3.09 -18.38
CA GLU A 28 26.12 2.45 -17.23
C GLU A 28 27.13 1.96 -16.17
N GLN A 29 28.11 1.16 -16.59
CA GLN A 29 29.12 0.61 -15.66
C GLN A 29 29.93 1.74 -14.99
N ALA A 30 30.25 2.81 -15.72
CA ALA A 30 30.99 3.93 -15.17
C ALA A 30 30.18 4.69 -14.10
N TRP A 31 28.87 4.84 -14.32
CA TRP A 31 27.96 5.45 -13.34
C TRP A 31 27.74 4.54 -12.12
N THR A 32 27.56 3.25 -12.33
CA THR A 32 27.45 2.26 -11.24
C THR A 32 28.70 2.24 -10.37
N ASP A 33 29.92 2.28 -10.97
CA ASP A 33 31.17 2.34 -10.23
C ASP A 33 31.28 3.64 -9.41
N ARG A 34 30.79 4.76 -9.97
CA ARG A 34 30.77 6.06 -9.28
C ARG A 34 29.78 6.04 -8.10
N GLY A 35 28.59 5.49 -8.30
CA GLY A 35 27.60 5.33 -7.23
C GLY A 35 28.14 4.45 -6.10
N ASN A 36 28.75 3.31 -6.42
CA ASN A 36 29.38 2.44 -5.43
C ASN A 36 30.51 3.13 -4.66
N ALA A 37 31.30 3.99 -5.32
CA ALA A 37 32.34 4.76 -4.66
C ALA A 37 31.75 5.84 -3.73
N ALA A 38 30.62 6.44 -4.06
CA ALA A 38 29.92 7.39 -3.21
C ALA A 38 29.31 6.69 -1.97
N VAL A 39 28.70 5.52 -2.13
CA VAL A 39 28.22 4.68 -1.01
C VAL A 39 29.34 4.36 -0.03
N GLN A 40 30.55 4.03 -0.52
CA GLN A 40 31.71 3.78 0.36
C GLN A 40 32.17 5.02 1.15
N GLN A 41 31.78 6.21 0.72
CA GLN A 41 32.04 7.47 1.38
C GLN A 41 30.85 7.96 2.22
N GLU A 42 29.78 7.16 2.28
CA GLU A 42 28.51 7.50 2.93
C GLU A 42 27.86 8.77 2.33
N ASP A 43 28.20 9.11 1.08
CA ASP A 43 27.61 10.21 0.31
C ASP A 43 26.44 9.66 -0.51
N TYR A 44 25.29 9.54 0.13
CA TYR A 44 24.11 8.90 -0.46
C TYR A 44 23.42 9.79 -1.51
N GLU A 45 23.53 11.12 -1.40
CA GLU A 45 23.08 12.06 -2.44
C GLU A 45 23.85 11.85 -3.75
N ALA A 46 25.19 11.82 -3.67
CA ALA A 46 26.02 11.56 -4.85
C ALA A 46 25.86 10.12 -5.37
N ALA A 47 25.53 9.17 -4.50
CA ALA A 47 25.24 7.79 -4.89
C ALA A 47 23.92 7.73 -5.67
N ALA A 48 22.86 8.37 -5.19
CA ALA A 48 21.56 8.42 -5.87
C ALA A 48 21.68 9.05 -7.25
N GLU A 49 22.33 10.24 -7.37
CA GLU A 49 22.59 10.91 -8.66
C GLU A 49 23.32 9.98 -9.65
N ALA A 50 24.33 9.26 -9.18
CA ALA A 50 25.08 8.37 -10.04
C ALA A 50 24.27 7.14 -10.47
N PHE A 51 23.47 6.54 -9.57
CA PHE A 51 22.62 5.40 -9.91
C PHE A 51 21.44 5.82 -10.78
N GLU A 52 20.90 7.04 -10.67
CA GLU A 52 19.93 7.60 -11.62
C GLU A 52 20.46 7.59 -13.05
N HIS A 53 21.66 8.09 -13.25
CA HIS A 53 22.32 8.02 -14.57
C HIS A 53 22.60 6.59 -15.05
N ALA A 54 22.88 5.65 -14.15
CA ALA A 54 23.02 4.25 -14.51
C ALA A 54 21.67 3.67 -15.00
N VAL A 55 20.57 3.98 -14.31
CA VAL A 55 19.21 3.59 -14.71
C VAL A 55 18.78 4.27 -16.02
N GLU A 56 19.12 5.53 -16.24
CA GLU A 56 18.88 6.22 -17.52
C GLU A 56 19.61 5.54 -18.69
N ALA A 57 20.86 5.08 -18.45
CA ALA A 57 21.65 4.38 -19.45
C ALA A 57 21.13 2.98 -19.75
N ASN A 58 20.59 2.27 -18.76
CA ASN A 58 19.96 0.96 -18.88
C ASN A 58 18.76 0.84 -17.95
N PRO A 59 17.54 1.17 -18.43
CA PRO A 59 16.32 1.13 -17.64
C PRO A 59 15.91 -0.28 -17.15
N ASP A 60 16.44 -1.33 -17.78
CA ASP A 60 16.10 -2.74 -17.47
C ASP A 60 17.15 -3.43 -16.57
N ASP A 61 18.13 -2.68 -16.04
CA ASP A 61 19.06 -3.21 -15.05
C ASP A 61 18.44 -3.23 -13.65
N ALA A 62 18.01 -4.42 -13.20
CA ALA A 62 17.49 -4.65 -11.87
C ALA A 62 18.44 -4.21 -10.75
N ARG A 63 19.77 -4.39 -10.94
CA ARG A 63 20.76 -4.01 -9.93
C ARG A 63 20.99 -2.52 -9.84
N ALA A 64 20.97 -1.80 -10.95
CA ALA A 64 21.06 -0.34 -10.96
C ALA A 64 19.85 0.25 -10.21
N ARG A 65 18.64 -0.25 -10.48
CA ARG A 65 17.42 0.16 -9.76
C ARG A 65 17.45 -0.17 -8.27
N TYR A 66 17.89 -1.37 -7.92
CA TYR A 66 18.10 -1.76 -6.52
C TYR A 66 19.08 -0.82 -5.80
N ASN A 67 20.21 -0.49 -6.44
CA ASN A 67 21.21 0.39 -5.84
C ASN A 67 20.69 1.83 -5.66
N LEU A 68 19.90 2.32 -6.62
CA LEU A 68 19.23 3.62 -6.51
C LEU A 68 18.25 3.62 -5.34
N ALA A 69 17.40 2.59 -5.26
CA ALA A 69 16.45 2.43 -4.16
C ALA A 69 17.15 2.37 -2.80
N LEU A 70 18.27 1.66 -2.71
CA LEU A 70 19.07 1.58 -1.48
C LEU A 70 19.65 2.96 -1.09
N ALA A 71 20.16 3.73 -2.05
CA ALA A 71 20.65 5.08 -1.78
C ALA A 71 19.51 5.99 -1.28
N ARG A 72 18.34 5.92 -1.89
CA ARG A 72 17.14 6.67 -1.46
C ARG A 72 16.65 6.25 -0.08
N GLN A 73 16.67 4.97 0.24
CA GLN A 73 16.37 4.48 1.59
C GLN A 73 17.29 5.11 2.65
N TYR A 74 18.60 5.22 2.38
CA TYR A 74 19.54 5.87 3.30
C TYR A 74 19.33 7.39 3.42
N LEU A 75 18.73 8.02 2.42
CA LEU A 75 18.32 9.43 2.46
C LEU A 75 16.99 9.65 3.20
N GLY A 76 16.24 8.56 3.49
CA GLY A 76 14.92 8.62 4.11
C GLY A 76 13.79 8.79 3.10
N ASP A 77 14.08 8.74 1.78
CA ASP A 77 13.09 8.83 0.70
C ASP A 77 12.42 7.45 0.52
N TYR A 78 11.64 7.03 1.52
CA TYR A 78 11.13 5.66 1.62
C TYR A 78 10.15 5.31 0.49
N GLU A 79 9.31 6.23 0.05
CA GLU A 79 8.35 6.03 -1.04
C GLU A 79 9.09 5.73 -2.36
N MET A 80 10.11 6.52 -2.68
CA MET A 80 10.94 6.30 -3.87
C MET A 80 11.79 5.02 -3.75
N ALA A 81 12.20 4.66 -2.54
CA ALA A 81 12.90 3.39 -2.30
C ALA A 81 11.99 2.19 -2.57
N VAL A 82 10.72 2.24 -2.10
CA VAL A 82 9.71 1.19 -2.36
C VAL A 82 9.49 1.02 -3.86
N ALA A 83 9.23 2.12 -4.59
CA ALA A 83 9.04 2.07 -6.04
C ALA A 83 10.26 1.46 -6.77
N GLY A 84 11.46 1.86 -6.36
CA GLY A 84 12.70 1.34 -6.92
C GLY A 84 12.92 -0.16 -6.63
N TYR A 85 12.69 -0.62 -5.40
CA TYR A 85 12.79 -2.04 -5.05
C TYR A 85 11.73 -2.89 -5.76
N ARG A 86 10.48 -2.45 -5.83
CA ARG A 86 9.43 -3.15 -6.60
C ARG A 86 9.86 -3.32 -8.05
N ARG A 87 10.33 -2.25 -8.68
CA ARG A 87 10.77 -2.33 -10.09
C ARG A 87 12.00 -3.21 -10.26
N ALA A 88 12.93 -3.25 -9.31
CA ALA A 88 14.07 -4.17 -9.34
C ALA A 88 13.60 -5.64 -9.25
N ILE A 89 12.60 -5.93 -8.43
CA ILE A 89 11.97 -7.26 -8.29
C ILE A 89 11.25 -7.67 -9.57
N ASP A 90 10.53 -6.78 -10.23
CA ASP A 90 9.87 -7.06 -11.52
C ASP A 90 10.87 -7.46 -12.59
N LEU A 91 12.04 -6.81 -12.61
CA LEU A 91 13.10 -7.09 -13.58
C LEU A 91 13.90 -8.36 -13.24
N ASP A 92 14.14 -8.61 -11.95
CA ASP A 92 14.80 -9.82 -11.45
C ASP A 92 14.08 -10.37 -10.21
N PRO A 93 13.08 -11.24 -10.40
CA PRO A 93 12.34 -11.87 -9.31
C PRO A 93 13.18 -12.77 -8.38
N GLN A 94 14.47 -12.96 -8.66
CA GLN A 94 15.39 -13.71 -7.80
C GLN A 94 16.30 -12.80 -6.98
N LEU A 95 16.13 -11.48 -7.04
CA LEU A 95 16.94 -10.50 -6.31
C LEU A 95 16.49 -10.41 -4.83
N ILE A 96 16.89 -11.41 -4.04
CA ILE A 96 16.48 -11.59 -2.64
C ILE A 96 16.75 -10.34 -1.78
N ASP A 97 17.87 -9.65 -2.03
CA ASP A 97 18.23 -8.44 -1.30
C ASP A 97 17.19 -7.33 -1.48
N ALA A 98 16.53 -7.25 -2.64
CA ALA A 98 15.47 -6.27 -2.90
C ALA A 98 14.22 -6.55 -2.05
N TYR A 99 13.80 -7.82 -1.93
CA TYR A 99 12.69 -8.19 -1.04
C TYR A 99 13.02 -7.87 0.42
N SER A 100 14.23 -8.21 0.88
CA SER A 100 14.62 -7.96 2.27
C SER A 100 14.62 -6.46 2.61
N ASN A 101 15.13 -5.62 1.71
CA ASN A 101 15.15 -4.17 1.93
C ASN A 101 13.76 -3.55 1.78
N LEU A 102 12.95 -4.02 0.82
CA LEU A 102 11.55 -3.59 0.67
C LEU A 102 10.75 -3.91 1.94
N GLY A 103 10.90 -5.12 2.51
CA GLY A 103 10.25 -5.49 3.76
C GLY A 103 10.67 -4.60 4.93
N ASN A 104 11.95 -4.22 5.01
CA ASN A 104 12.45 -3.27 6.01
C ASN A 104 11.82 -1.88 5.83
N VAL A 105 11.77 -1.36 4.60
CA VAL A 105 11.19 -0.04 4.31
C VAL A 105 9.70 -0.02 4.63
N TYR A 106 8.95 -1.08 4.30
CA TYR A 106 7.55 -1.18 4.72
C TYR A 106 7.40 -1.16 6.24
N GLY A 107 8.34 -1.80 6.98
CA GLY A 107 8.36 -1.74 8.44
C GLY A 107 8.56 -0.32 8.98
N GLU A 108 9.46 0.47 8.37
CA GLU A 108 9.71 1.89 8.73
C GLU A 108 8.49 2.78 8.41
N LEU A 109 7.76 2.49 7.34
CA LEU A 109 6.52 3.18 6.97
C LEU A 109 5.30 2.73 7.81
N GLY A 110 5.46 1.74 8.71
CA GLY A 110 4.36 1.19 9.51
C GLY A 110 3.43 0.24 8.74
N LEU A 111 3.75 -0.10 7.49
CA LEU A 111 3.02 -1.02 6.63
C LEU A 111 3.38 -2.47 7.00
N HIS A 112 2.96 -2.89 8.19
CA HIS A 112 3.43 -4.14 8.80
C HIS A 112 2.92 -5.40 8.09
N LYS A 113 1.75 -5.34 7.42
CA LYS A 113 1.23 -6.47 6.64
C LYS A 113 2.06 -6.68 5.39
N GLU A 114 2.28 -5.62 4.62
CA GLU A 114 3.10 -5.60 3.41
C GLU A 114 4.54 -6.02 3.71
N SER A 115 5.11 -5.54 4.82
CA SER A 115 6.42 -5.95 5.31
C SER A 115 6.49 -7.47 5.51
N LEU A 116 5.49 -8.06 6.20
CA LEU A 116 5.44 -9.51 6.44
C LEU A 116 5.30 -10.30 5.13
N GLU A 117 4.42 -9.88 4.24
CA GLU A 117 4.19 -10.54 2.94
C GLU A 117 5.47 -10.59 2.12
N VAL A 118 6.19 -9.49 2.04
CA VAL A 118 7.46 -9.40 1.30
C VAL A 118 8.56 -10.25 1.94
N PHE A 119 8.66 -10.28 3.26
CA PHE A 119 9.62 -11.16 3.95
C PHE A 119 9.26 -12.64 3.76
N GLN A 120 7.99 -13.01 3.69
CA GLN A 120 7.56 -14.37 3.38
C GLN A 120 7.96 -14.78 1.96
N LEU A 121 7.79 -13.90 0.97
CA LEU A 121 8.28 -14.12 -0.39
C LEU A 121 9.81 -14.28 -0.42
N ALA A 122 10.56 -13.44 0.31
CA ALA A 122 12.01 -13.60 0.46
C ALA A 122 12.38 -14.97 1.08
N GLN A 123 11.60 -15.44 2.06
CA GLN A 123 11.82 -16.74 2.70
C GLN A 123 11.53 -17.90 1.75
N GLU A 124 10.55 -17.80 0.87
CA GLU A 124 10.27 -18.82 -0.16
C GLU A 124 11.42 -18.92 -1.17
N LEU A 125 12.03 -17.79 -1.54
CA LEU A 125 13.17 -17.72 -2.44
C LEU A 125 14.47 -18.21 -1.79
N ALA A 126 14.65 -17.97 -0.49
CA ALA A 126 15.85 -18.33 0.25
C ALA A 126 15.51 -18.99 1.60
N PRO A 127 14.95 -20.20 1.62
CA PRO A 127 14.48 -20.87 2.83
C PRO A 127 15.61 -21.22 3.83
N ASP A 128 16.86 -21.23 3.38
CA ASP A 128 18.04 -21.54 4.19
C ASP A 128 18.78 -20.27 4.70
N ASN A 129 18.19 -19.10 4.56
CA ASN A 129 18.77 -17.85 5.01
C ASN A 129 18.24 -17.51 6.41
N ASP A 130 19.13 -17.54 7.43
CA ASP A 130 18.77 -17.28 8.83
C ASP A 130 18.41 -15.81 9.10
N GLU A 131 18.96 -14.86 8.35
CA GLU A 131 18.65 -13.44 8.49
C GLU A 131 17.22 -13.13 7.99
N ILE A 132 16.79 -13.76 6.90
CA ILE A 132 15.40 -13.65 6.42
C ILE A 132 14.43 -14.27 7.43
N CYS A 133 14.75 -15.47 7.96
CA CYS A 133 13.93 -16.08 9.01
C CYS A 133 13.85 -15.19 10.26
N LEU A 134 14.92 -14.47 10.62
CA LEU A 134 14.92 -13.48 11.69
C LEU A 134 13.97 -12.33 11.37
N SER A 135 14.06 -11.75 10.16
CA SER A 135 13.20 -10.65 9.71
C SER A 135 11.72 -11.04 9.70
N VAL A 136 11.38 -12.24 9.22
CA VAL A 136 10.02 -12.81 9.30
C VAL A 136 9.56 -12.89 10.75
N GLY A 137 10.43 -13.34 11.66
CA GLY A 137 10.13 -13.40 13.10
C GLY A 137 9.89 -12.02 13.72
N ASP A 138 10.67 -11.02 13.32
CA ASP A 138 10.48 -9.63 13.76
C ASP A 138 9.18 -9.04 13.21
N ALA A 139 8.84 -9.27 11.94
CA ALA A 139 7.59 -8.85 11.33
C ALA A 139 6.36 -9.48 12.02
N TYR A 140 6.41 -10.77 12.35
CA TYR A 140 5.36 -11.40 13.17
C TYR A 140 5.28 -10.82 14.58
N ARG A 141 6.43 -10.57 15.23
CA ARG A 141 6.49 -9.98 16.58
C ARG A 141 5.87 -8.58 16.61
N THR A 142 6.11 -7.77 15.59
CA THR A 142 5.56 -6.41 15.48
C THR A 142 4.03 -6.43 15.39
N GLN A 143 3.47 -7.46 14.76
CA GLN A 143 2.02 -7.67 14.67
C GLN A 143 1.44 -8.46 15.86
N ASN A 144 2.21 -8.68 16.93
CA ASN A 144 1.86 -9.49 18.10
C ASN A 144 1.52 -10.98 17.78
N LEU A 145 1.95 -11.47 16.60
CA LEU A 145 1.81 -12.87 16.18
C LEU A 145 2.90 -13.74 16.84
N TYR A 146 2.88 -13.81 18.17
CA TYR A 146 3.98 -14.36 18.94
C TYR A 146 4.26 -15.85 18.68
N GLN A 147 3.25 -16.65 18.36
CA GLN A 147 3.45 -18.07 18.06
C GLN A 147 4.22 -18.26 16.75
N ASP A 148 3.89 -17.47 15.73
CA ASP A 148 4.55 -17.49 14.44
C ASP A 148 5.96 -16.91 14.54
N ALA A 149 6.14 -15.83 15.32
CA ALA A 149 7.45 -15.27 15.63
C ALA A 149 8.37 -16.31 16.31
N ILE A 150 7.85 -17.08 17.29
CA ILE A 150 8.60 -18.17 17.94
C ILE A 150 9.05 -19.21 16.91
N GLN A 151 8.21 -19.55 15.92
CA GLN A 151 8.54 -20.52 14.88
C GLN A 151 9.65 -19.99 13.97
N ALA A 152 9.49 -18.74 13.49
CA ALA A 152 10.47 -18.09 12.62
C ALA A 152 11.84 -17.95 13.30
N TYR A 153 11.90 -17.48 14.55
CA TYR A 153 13.17 -17.40 15.28
C TYR A 153 13.80 -18.77 15.54
N ARG A 154 13.00 -19.81 15.78
CA ARG A 154 13.52 -21.18 15.87
C ARG A 154 14.12 -21.64 14.56
N GLN A 155 13.48 -21.33 13.44
CA GLN A 155 14.02 -21.66 12.13
C GLN A 155 15.35 -20.95 11.88
N ALA A 156 15.45 -19.65 12.20
CA ALA A 156 16.71 -18.91 12.13
C ALA A 156 17.82 -19.59 12.95
N LEU A 157 17.51 -20.06 14.19
CA LEU A 157 18.47 -20.75 15.04
C LEU A 157 18.79 -22.17 14.59
N ILE A 158 17.92 -22.86 13.86
CA ILE A 158 18.22 -24.16 13.23
C ILE A 158 19.24 -23.96 12.11
N LEU A 159 19.11 -22.89 11.34
CA LEU A 159 20.02 -22.56 10.26
C LEU A 159 21.36 -22.01 10.76
N ASN A 160 21.33 -21.19 11.80
CA ASN A 160 22.50 -20.57 12.39
C ASN A 160 22.39 -20.52 13.93
N LEU A 161 23.00 -21.48 14.61
CA LEU A 161 23.01 -21.56 16.09
C LEU A 161 23.73 -20.39 16.76
N GLU A 162 24.56 -19.64 16.03
CA GLU A 162 25.30 -18.49 16.54
C GLU A 162 24.52 -17.17 16.36
N ASN A 163 23.31 -17.20 15.79
CA ASN A 163 22.46 -16.01 15.64
C ASN A 163 21.92 -15.57 17.01
N THR A 164 22.72 -14.73 17.69
CA THR A 164 22.39 -14.24 19.05
C THR A 164 21.14 -13.38 19.06
N VAL A 165 20.86 -12.64 17.99
CA VAL A 165 19.67 -11.77 17.88
C VAL A 165 18.41 -12.63 17.86
N ALA A 166 18.38 -13.67 17.03
CA ALA A 166 17.26 -14.61 17.02
C ALA A 166 17.05 -15.30 18.37
N ALA A 167 18.13 -15.65 19.09
CA ALA A 167 18.06 -16.26 20.40
C ALA A 167 17.48 -15.31 21.47
N ASP A 168 17.90 -14.05 21.45
CA ASP A 168 17.42 -13.02 22.38
C ASP A 168 15.96 -12.67 22.10
N ASN A 169 15.59 -12.46 20.83
CA ASN A 169 14.20 -12.19 20.42
C ASN A 169 13.27 -13.37 20.75
N LEU A 170 13.71 -14.61 20.53
CA LEU A 170 12.96 -15.81 20.94
C LEU A 170 12.72 -15.86 22.44
N ARG A 171 13.72 -15.50 23.25
CA ARG A 171 13.58 -15.45 24.71
C ARG A 171 12.56 -14.39 25.12
N ASP A 172 12.68 -13.16 24.58
CA ASP A 172 11.77 -12.05 24.89
C ASP A 172 10.31 -12.41 24.56
N VAL A 173 10.07 -12.93 23.35
CA VAL A 173 8.71 -13.32 22.95
C VAL A 173 8.14 -14.43 23.84
N ARG A 174 8.95 -15.42 24.21
CA ARG A 174 8.50 -16.49 25.13
C ARG A 174 8.17 -15.94 26.52
N GLU A 175 8.92 -14.98 27.02
CA GLU A 175 8.62 -14.33 28.30
C GLU A 175 7.30 -13.58 28.24
N ARG A 176 7.02 -12.85 27.14
CA ARG A 176 5.74 -12.16 26.91
C ARG A 176 4.56 -13.14 26.86
N VAL A 177 4.69 -14.23 26.10
CA VAL A 177 3.65 -15.27 26.02
C VAL A 177 3.39 -15.91 27.38
N ASN A 178 4.43 -16.22 28.14
CA ASN A 178 4.27 -16.79 29.48
C ASN A 178 3.61 -15.81 30.47
N GLU A 179 3.88 -14.53 30.34
CA GLU A 179 3.22 -13.50 31.15
C GLU A 179 1.74 -13.38 30.79
N GLN A 180 1.39 -13.33 29.49
CA GLN A 180 0.00 -13.34 29.04
C GLN A 180 -0.76 -14.57 29.56
N LEU A 181 -0.18 -15.78 29.44
CA LEU A 181 -0.76 -17.02 29.95
C LEU A 181 -1.00 -16.96 31.46
N ARG A 182 -0.06 -16.41 32.21
CA ARG A 182 -0.19 -16.29 33.67
C ARG A 182 -1.35 -15.35 34.03
N ARG A 183 -1.41 -14.19 33.40
CA ARG A 183 -2.51 -13.22 33.61
C ARG A 183 -3.87 -13.83 33.25
N MET A 184 -3.94 -14.53 32.13
CA MET A 184 -5.16 -15.20 31.68
C MET A 184 -5.63 -16.24 32.74
N MET A 185 -4.73 -17.11 33.21
CA MET A 185 -5.09 -18.12 34.22
C MET A 185 -5.51 -17.49 35.58
N GLU A 186 -4.95 -16.34 35.91
CA GLU A 186 -5.37 -15.59 37.10
C GLU A 186 -6.77 -15.02 36.96
N GLN A 187 -7.11 -14.50 35.76
CA GLN A 187 -8.45 -13.97 35.48
C GLN A 187 -9.49 -15.09 35.33
N GLU A 188 -9.18 -16.23 34.69
CA GLU A 188 -10.06 -17.40 34.66
C GLU A 188 -10.47 -17.82 36.06
N ARG A 189 -9.49 -17.97 36.93
CA ARG A 189 -9.74 -18.33 38.36
C ARG A 189 -10.58 -17.27 39.06
N TYR A 190 -10.31 -15.98 38.80
CA TYR A 190 -11.07 -14.91 39.43
C TYR A 190 -12.54 -14.89 38.98
N VAL A 191 -12.80 -15.12 37.70
CA VAL A 191 -14.16 -15.24 37.15
C VAL A 191 -14.89 -16.45 37.75
N ASP A 192 -14.22 -17.58 37.89
CA ASP A 192 -14.79 -18.79 38.54
C ASP A 192 -15.20 -18.53 39.97
N ASP A 193 -14.37 -17.77 40.71
CA ASP A 193 -14.65 -17.44 42.13
C ASP A 193 -15.73 -16.31 42.24
N ASN A 194 -15.93 -15.49 41.17
CA ASN A 194 -16.83 -14.33 41.15
C ASN A 194 -17.68 -14.27 39.87
N PRO A 195 -18.57 -15.24 39.63
CA PRO A 195 -19.27 -15.40 38.35
C PRO A 195 -20.30 -14.31 38.04
N SER A 196 -20.51 -13.35 38.91
CA SER A 196 -21.46 -12.24 38.73
C SER A 196 -20.77 -10.88 38.55
N ASP A 197 -19.45 -10.85 38.34
CA ASP A 197 -18.69 -9.60 38.14
C ASP A 197 -18.42 -9.34 36.65
N PRO A 198 -19.22 -8.48 35.95
CA PRO A 198 -19.07 -8.24 34.51
C PRO A 198 -17.70 -7.65 34.11
N ALA A 199 -17.09 -6.83 34.99
CA ALA A 199 -15.82 -6.18 34.72
C ALA A 199 -14.68 -7.21 34.54
N ARG A 200 -14.75 -8.32 35.25
CA ARG A 200 -13.74 -9.38 35.16
C ARG A 200 -13.88 -10.24 33.92
N TYR A 201 -15.11 -10.43 33.46
CA TYR A 201 -15.34 -11.05 32.16
C TYR A 201 -14.78 -10.21 31.01
N ALA A 202 -14.92 -8.90 31.06
CA ALA A 202 -14.35 -8.00 30.05
C ALA A 202 -12.81 -8.09 30.01
N GLU A 203 -12.15 -8.12 31.17
CA GLU A 203 -10.69 -8.29 31.24
C GLU A 203 -10.23 -9.66 30.70
N LEU A 204 -10.96 -10.73 31.03
CA LEU A 204 -10.66 -12.08 30.53
C LEU A 204 -10.89 -12.17 29.02
N ALA A 205 -11.98 -11.61 28.50
CA ALA A 205 -12.27 -11.59 27.06
C ALA A 205 -11.20 -10.81 26.27
N SER A 206 -10.73 -9.68 26.81
CA SER A 206 -9.63 -8.91 26.20
C SER A 206 -8.33 -9.74 26.15
N LEU A 207 -8.00 -10.47 27.21
CA LEU A 207 -6.82 -11.34 27.22
C LEU A 207 -6.92 -12.48 26.18
N TYR A 208 -8.12 -13.08 26.03
CA TYR A 208 -8.33 -14.07 24.99
C TYR A 208 -8.21 -13.47 23.59
N LEU A 209 -8.75 -12.25 23.38
CA LEU A 209 -8.64 -11.53 22.12
C LEU A 209 -7.17 -11.22 21.76
N ASP A 210 -6.39 -10.70 22.71
CA ASP A 210 -4.95 -10.44 22.57
C ASP A 210 -4.15 -11.71 22.21
N MET A 211 -4.62 -12.86 22.68
CA MET A 211 -4.03 -14.17 22.39
C MET A 211 -4.64 -14.85 21.16
N ARG A 212 -5.50 -14.17 20.42
CA ARG A 212 -6.25 -14.68 19.25
C ARG A 212 -7.08 -15.95 19.55
N ARG A 213 -7.49 -16.12 20.77
CA ARG A 213 -8.41 -17.19 21.20
C ARG A 213 -9.85 -16.72 21.03
N TYR A 214 -10.27 -16.52 19.78
CA TYR A 214 -11.54 -15.89 19.44
C TYR A 214 -12.77 -16.64 19.99
N ASP A 215 -12.79 -17.98 19.93
CA ASP A 215 -13.89 -18.78 20.45
C ASP A 215 -14.06 -18.59 21.96
N ASP A 216 -12.96 -18.53 22.70
CA ASP A 216 -12.97 -18.30 24.14
C ASP A 216 -13.43 -16.86 24.46
N ALA A 217 -12.96 -15.87 23.69
CA ALA A 217 -13.37 -14.49 23.83
C ALA A 217 -14.88 -14.32 23.56
N LEU A 218 -15.40 -14.92 22.47
CA LEU A 218 -16.84 -14.97 22.17
C LEU A 218 -17.66 -15.62 23.27
N SER A 219 -17.15 -16.74 23.83
CA SER A 219 -17.82 -17.43 24.94
C SER A 219 -17.98 -16.52 26.15
N VAL A 220 -16.91 -15.80 26.50
CA VAL A 220 -16.88 -14.87 27.64
C VAL A 220 -17.75 -13.65 27.38
N ALA A 221 -17.71 -13.06 26.19
CA ALA A 221 -18.58 -11.93 25.81
C ALA A 221 -20.08 -12.31 25.86
N ASN A 222 -20.45 -13.49 25.37
CA ASN A 222 -21.80 -14.02 25.50
C ASN A 222 -22.21 -14.28 26.95
N GLN A 223 -21.27 -14.66 27.82
CA GLN A 223 -21.54 -14.78 29.24
C GLN A 223 -21.86 -13.41 29.88
N MET A 224 -21.16 -12.34 29.47
CA MET A 224 -21.49 -10.96 29.90
C MET A 224 -22.93 -10.60 29.50
N LEU A 225 -23.35 -10.88 28.25
CA LEU A 225 -24.71 -10.64 27.78
C LEU A 225 -25.75 -11.56 28.42
N THR A 226 -25.34 -12.71 28.94
CA THR A 226 -26.23 -13.55 29.74
C THR A 226 -26.51 -12.95 31.12
N LEU A 227 -25.51 -12.28 31.69
CA LEU A 227 -25.65 -11.56 32.97
C LEU A 227 -26.43 -10.24 32.79
N ASP A 228 -26.13 -9.51 31.73
CA ASP A 228 -26.81 -8.25 31.37
C ASP A 228 -27.02 -8.20 29.86
N PRO A 229 -28.25 -8.50 29.37
CA PRO A 229 -28.56 -8.53 27.94
C PRO A 229 -28.43 -7.20 27.20
N ASP A 230 -28.36 -6.07 27.93
CA ASP A 230 -28.19 -4.74 27.37
C ASP A 230 -26.78 -4.16 27.70
N SER A 231 -25.86 -5.04 28.13
CA SER A 231 -24.49 -4.66 28.47
C SER A 231 -23.74 -4.10 27.27
N ARG A 232 -23.48 -2.77 27.30
CA ARG A 232 -22.66 -2.12 26.30
C ARG A 232 -21.29 -2.80 26.15
N SER A 233 -20.58 -3.03 27.27
CA SER A 233 -19.25 -3.64 27.24
C SER A 233 -19.26 -5.08 26.71
N GLY A 234 -20.39 -5.81 26.86
CA GLY A 234 -20.56 -7.13 26.25
C GLY A 234 -20.62 -7.06 24.73
N TYR A 235 -21.36 -6.09 24.18
CA TYR A 235 -21.42 -5.87 22.74
C TYR A 235 -20.12 -5.29 22.19
N ASP A 236 -19.47 -4.36 22.90
CA ASP A 236 -18.15 -3.84 22.48
C ASP A 236 -17.11 -4.97 22.35
N MET A 237 -17.15 -5.93 23.27
CA MET A 237 -16.27 -7.10 23.20
C MET A 237 -16.62 -8.02 22.02
N LEU A 238 -17.91 -8.28 21.76
CA LEU A 238 -18.32 -9.05 20.58
C LEU A 238 -17.88 -8.35 19.28
N ALA A 239 -18.10 -7.04 19.18
CA ALA A 239 -17.65 -6.26 18.04
C ALA A 239 -16.15 -6.40 17.82
N ALA A 240 -15.34 -6.17 18.86
CA ALA A 240 -13.88 -6.30 18.78
C ALA A 240 -13.41 -7.71 18.36
N VAL A 241 -14.11 -8.76 18.78
CA VAL A 241 -13.78 -10.13 18.36
C VAL A 241 -14.13 -10.35 16.90
N TYR A 242 -15.34 -9.94 16.45
CA TYR A 242 -15.76 -10.11 15.07
C TYR A 242 -14.93 -9.26 14.10
N GLU A 243 -14.50 -8.05 14.50
CA GLU A 243 -13.56 -7.22 13.76
C GLU A 243 -12.22 -7.95 13.55
N GLN A 244 -11.66 -8.53 14.60
CA GLN A 244 -10.40 -9.30 14.52
C GLN A 244 -10.54 -10.59 13.69
N MET A 245 -11.74 -11.15 13.61
CA MET A 245 -12.06 -12.31 12.76
C MET A 245 -12.36 -11.90 11.31
N SER A 246 -12.51 -10.61 11.02
CA SER A 246 -13.04 -10.09 9.76
C SER A 246 -14.41 -10.69 9.40
N ASP A 247 -15.25 -10.97 10.42
CA ASP A 247 -16.62 -11.45 10.23
C ASP A 247 -17.55 -10.24 10.08
N GLU A 248 -17.65 -9.77 8.84
CA GLU A 248 -18.40 -8.55 8.48
C GLU A 248 -19.87 -8.61 8.90
N ASP A 249 -20.50 -9.78 8.75
CA ASP A 249 -21.90 -9.96 9.08
C ASP A 249 -22.15 -9.81 10.58
N GLN A 250 -21.37 -10.50 11.40
CA GLN A 250 -21.51 -10.46 12.84
C GLN A 250 -21.06 -9.12 13.43
N ALA A 251 -20.02 -8.50 12.87
CA ALA A 251 -19.59 -7.16 13.27
C ALA A 251 -20.72 -6.14 13.01
N ALA A 252 -21.27 -6.11 11.79
CA ALA A 252 -22.38 -5.21 11.44
C ALA A 252 -23.63 -5.45 12.31
N GLU A 253 -24.03 -6.71 12.56
CA GLU A 253 -25.16 -7.03 13.44
C GLU A 253 -24.91 -6.56 14.88
N THR A 254 -23.68 -6.70 15.36
CA THR A 254 -23.29 -6.28 16.71
C THR A 254 -23.38 -4.76 16.84
N TYR A 255 -22.83 -4.00 15.88
CA TYR A 255 -22.94 -2.55 15.88
C TYR A 255 -24.39 -2.08 15.69
N ALA A 256 -25.18 -2.75 14.87
CA ALA A 256 -26.63 -2.47 14.77
C ALA A 256 -27.35 -2.65 16.12
N ARG A 257 -26.91 -3.61 16.95
CA ARG A 257 -27.44 -3.76 18.30
C ARG A 257 -26.97 -2.63 19.21
N ILE A 258 -25.70 -2.24 19.15
CA ILE A 258 -25.15 -1.13 19.93
C ILE A 258 -25.94 0.16 19.66
N VAL A 259 -26.11 0.55 18.38
CA VAL A 259 -26.86 1.78 18.03
C VAL A 259 -28.35 1.71 18.36
N SER A 260 -28.91 0.48 18.48
CA SER A 260 -30.30 0.31 18.97
C SER A 260 -30.43 0.57 20.47
N LEU A 261 -29.35 0.36 21.24
CA LEU A 261 -29.30 0.63 22.68
C LEU A 261 -28.97 2.10 22.95
N ASP A 262 -28.05 2.67 22.17
CA ASP A 262 -27.68 4.07 22.24
C ASP A 262 -27.67 4.71 20.82
N PRO A 263 -28.79 5.31 20.40
CA PRO A 263 -28.88 5.98 19.09
C PRO A 263 -28.02 7.24 18.94
N GLU A 264 -27.49 7.80 20.03
CA GLU A 264 -26.60 8.98 20.01
C GLU A 264 -25.11 8.59 19.94
N ASP A 265 -24.80 7.30 19.86
CA ASP A 265 -23.44 6.81 19.74
C ASP A 265 -22.92 6.96 18.30
N ALA A 266 -22.24 8.10 18.07
CA ALA A 266 -21.70 8.41 16.75
C ALA A 266 -20.60 7.43 16.30
N GLU A 267 -19.81 6.90 17.23
CA GLU A 267 -18.74 5.95 16.94
C GLU A 267 -19.32 4.60 16.47
N ALA A 268 -20.33 4.10 17.18
CA ALA A 268 -20.97 2.86 16.79
C ALA A 268 -21.71 2.98 15.43
N TRP A 269 -22.28 4.13 15.12
CA TRP A 269 -22.88 4.40 13.82
C TRP A 269 -21.80 4.41 12.70
N GLU A 270 -20.65 5.01 12.95
CA GLU A 270 -19.54 5.04 11.99
C GLU A 270 -19.03 3.62 11.70
N HIS A 271 -18.74 2.83 12.74
CA HIS A 271 -18.36 1.42 12.57
C HIS A 271 -19.42 0.61 11.81
N LEU A 272 -20.72 0.81 12.12
CA LEU A 272 -21.79 0.16 11.36
C LEU A 272 -21.73 0.56 9.87
N GLY A 273 -21.48 1.82 9.57
CA GLY A 273 -21.29 2.32 8.20
C GLY A 273 -20.13 1.62 7.50
N THR A 274 -18.99 1.52 8.16
CA THR A 274 -17.79 0.85 7.63
C THR A 274 -18.08 -0.63 7.29
N TRP A 275 -18.72 -1.38 8.20
CA TRP A 275 -19.06 -2.78 7.93
C TRP A 275 -20.13 -2.94 6.85
N ARG A 276 -21.07 -1.98 6.71
CA ARG A 276 -22.05 -1.98 5.63
C ARG A 276 -21.40 -1.66 4.27
N SER A 277 -20.41 -0.78 4.24
CA SER A 277 -19.63 -0.49 3.03
C SER A 277 -18.85 -1.73 2.57
N LEU A 278 -18.15 -2.41 3.47
CA LEU A 278 -17.45 -3.67 3.16
C LEU A 278 -18.35 -4.76 2.62
N GLN A 279 -19.62 -4.82 3.08
CA GLN A 279 -20.66 -5.72 2.56
C GLN A 279 -21.28 -5.26 1.22
N GLU A 280 -20.72 -4.23 0.57
CA GLU A 280 -21.26 -3.61 -0.66
C GLU A 280 -22.71 -3.08 -0.50
N ARG A 281 -23.10 -2.75 0.73
CA ARG A 281 -24.42 -2.20 1.08
C ARG A 281 -24.38 -0.68 1.18
N GLY A 282 -23.96 -0.01 0.10
CA GLY A 282 -23.63 1.43 0.07
C GLY A 282 -24.73 2.35 0.61
N ASP A 283 -26.01 2.11 0.28
CA ASP A 283 -27.12 2.93 0.80
C ASP A 283 -27.27 2.83 2.33
N GLU A 284 -27.01 1.65 2.91
CA GLU A 284 -27.06 1.45 4.36
C GLU A 284 -25.82 2.04 5.05
N ALA A 285 -24.66 2.00 4.38
CA ALA A 285 -23.45 2.67 4.85
C ALA A 285 -23.67 4.18 4.93
N ILE A 286 -24.20 4.79 3.86
CA ILE A 286 -24.56 6.22 3.82
C ILE A 286 -25.54 6.60 4.95
N ASP A 287 -26.61 5.81 5.19
CA ASP A 287 -27.56 6.09 6.30
C ASP A 287 -26.85 6.04 7.66
N ALA A 288 -25.96 5.06 7.86
CA ALA A 288 -25.22 4.92 9.10
C ALA A 288 -24.23 6.07 9.33
N TYR A 289 -23.44 6.43 8.34
CA TYR A 289 -22.53 7.59 8.43
C TYR A 289 -23.28 8.90 8.60
N ALA A 290 -24.41 9.10 7.93
CA ALA A 290 -25.24 10.28 8.12
C ALA A 290 -25.77 10.38 9.56
N ARG A 291 -26.11 9.26 10.21
CA ARG A 291 -26.50 9.21 11.62
C ARG A 291 -25.30 9.47 12.54
N ALA A 292 -24.12 8.96 12.23
CA ALA A 292 -22.89 9.30 12.95
C ALA A 292 -22.65 10.81 12.96
N VAL A 293 -22.73 11.45 11.78
CA VAL A 293 -22.58 12.92 11.63
C VAL A 293 -23.71 13.69 12.32
N GLN A 294 -24.94 13.14 12.35
CA GLN A 294 -26.05 13.75 13.09
C GLN A 294 -25.83 13.69 14.61
N ALA A 295 -25.31 12.57 15.13
CA ALA A 295 -25.04 12.39 16.55
C ALA A 295 -23.82 13.22 17.00
N ASP A 296 -22.78 13.26 16.19
CA ASP A 296 -21.60 14.13 16.41
C ASP A 296 -21.19 14.86 15.13
N PRO A 297 -21.64 16.10 14.91
CA PRO A 297 -21.27 16.89 13.73
C PRO A 297 -19.78 17.27 13.64
N GLN A 298 -19.01 17.09 14.73
CA GLN A 298 -17.58 17.37 14.75
C GLN A 298 -16.72 16.13 14.46
N ARG A 299 -17.34 14.96 14.34
CA ARG A 299 -16.63 13.72 14.03
C ARG A 299 -16.13 13.73 12.58
N VAL A 300 -14.85 14.08 12.43
CA VAL A 300 -14.21 14.33 11.13
C VAL A 300 -14.22 13.07 10.27
N THR A 301 -13.86 11.92 10.85
CA THR A 301 -13.81 10.63 10.16
C THR A 301 -15.16 10.24 9.55
N ALA A 302 -16.25 10.33 10.31
CA ALA A 302 -17.59 10.04 9.80
C ALA A 302 -18.05 10.98 8.68
N ARG A 303 -17.60 12.24 8.68
CA ARG A 303 -17.89 13.21 7.61
C ARG A 303 -17.14 12.85 6.33
N PHE A 304 -15.87 12.43 6.42
CA PHE A 304 -15.11 11.94 5.28
C PHE A 304 -15.77 10.69 4.69
N SER A 305 -15.99 9.66 5.51
CA SER A 305 -16.61 8.42 5.05
C SER A 305 -17.99 8.64 4.42
N LEU A 306 -18.78 9.59 4.96
CA LEU A 306 -20.07 9.98 4.35
C LEU A 306 -19.87 10.62 2.97
N ALA A 307 -18.89 11.52 2.81
CA ALA A 307 -18.65 12.22 1.56
C ALA A 307 -18.11 11.28 0.48
N GLU A 308 -17.16 10.40 0.84
CA GLU A 308 -16.62 9.36 -0.02
C GLU A 308 -17.73 8.39 -0.48
N SER A 309 -18.55 7.89 0.46
CA SER A 309 -19.68 7.01 0.12
C SER A 309 -20.70 7.70 -0.80
N TYR A 310 -20.88 9.02 -0.71
CA TYR A 310 -21.71 9.76 -1.67
C TYR A 310 -21.06 9.80 -3.07
N LEU A 311 -19.73 9.98 -3.18
CA LEU A 311 -19.04 9.95 -4.48
C LEU A 311 -19.12 8.54 -5.11
N GLU A 312 -18.87 7.49 -4.35
CA GLU A 312 -19.01 6.10 -4.80
C GLU A 312 -20.43 5.77 -5.31
N ALA A 313 -21.44 6.42 -4.73
CA ALA A 313 -22.84 6.26 -5.14
C ALA A 313 -23.29 7.22 -6.24
N ASP A 314 -22.38 7.90 -6.97
CA ASP A 314 -22.66 8.93 -7.96
C ASP A 314 -23.50 10.12 -7.43
N ARG A 315 -23.44 10.40 -6.13
CA ARG A 315 -24.20 11.46 -5.44
C ARG A 315 -23.31 12.66 -5.11
N ALA A 316 -22.64 13.18 -6.14
CA ALA A 316 -21.63 14.23 -5.99
C ALA A 316 -22.19 15.56 -5.44
N ASP A 317 -23.48 15.88 -5.63
CA ASP A 317 -24.09 17.08 -5.05
C ASP A 317 -24.17 17.00 -3.53
N GLU A 318 -24.43 15.81 -2.96
CA GLU A 318 -24.45 15.58 -1.52
C GLU A 318 -23.02 15.58 -0.93
N ALA A 319 -22.07 14.93 -1.63
CA ALA A 319 -20.65 14.95 -1.26
C ALA A 319 -20.11 16.40 -1.20
N LEU A 320 -20.47 17.23 -2.18
CA LEU A 320 -20.10 18.65 -2.24
C LEU A 320 -20.45 19.39 -0.95
N ALA A 321 -21.66 19.18 -0.44
CA ALA A 321 -22.11 19.87 0.79
C ALA A 321 -21.27 19.45 2.03
N VAL A 322 -20.87 18.17 2.09
CA VAL A 322 -20.07 17.67 3.21
C VAL A 322 -18.63 18.19 3.13
N TYR A 323 -17.98 18.10 1.96
CA TYR A 323 -16.60 18.60 1.78
C TYR A 323 -16.50 20.12 1.94
N GLN A 324 -17.48 20.90 1.45
CA GLN A 324 -17.53 22.34 1.71
C GLN A 324 -17.59 22.65 3.21
N GLY A 325 -18.39 21.88 3.97
CA GLY A 325 -18.44 22.01 5.41
C GLY A 325 -17.15 21.60 6.13
N LEU A 326 -16.39 20.62 5.59
CA LEU A 326 -15.06 20.25 6.10
C LEU A 326 -14.04 21.38 5.85
N VAL A 327 -13.99 21.92 4.64
CA VAL A 327 -13.12 23.07 4.30
C VAL A 327 -13.46 24.31 5.14
N GLU A 328 -14.75 24.62 5.35
CA GLU A 328 -15.20 25.71 6.24
C GLU A 328 -14.72 25.47 7.69
N SER A 329 -14.70 24.22 8.15
CA SER A 329 -14.14 23.84 9.46
C SER A 329 -12.63 24.17 9.54
N GLY A 330 -11.91 23.98 8.43
CA GLY A 330 -10.50 24.38 8.32
C GLY A 330 -10.29 25.89 8.36
N GLU A 331 -11.13 26.66 7.65
CA GLU A 331 -11.08 28.12 7.68
C GLU A 331 -11.35 28.70 9.08
N ASN A 332 -12.19 28.04 9.84
CA ASN A 332 -12.47 28.38 11.25
C ASN A 332 -11.42 27.83 12.23
N GLY A 333 -10.40 27.10 11.75
CA GLY A 333 -9.29 26.57 12.54
C GLY A 333 -9.62 25.33 13.37
N THR A 334 -10.75 24.67 13.12
CA THR A 334 -11.16 23.43 13.80
C THR A 334 -10.66 22.17 13.08
N LEU A 335 -10.30 22.28 11.80
CA LEU A 335 -9.66 21.23 11.01
C LEU A 335 -8.29 21.74 10.53
N GLN A 336 -7.22 20.93 10.62
CA GLN A 336 -5.85 21.36 10.31
C GLN A 336 -5.03 20.18 9.78
N GLY A 337 -3.83 20.49 9.26
CA GLY A 337 -2.89 19.46 8.80
C GLY A 337 -3.47 18.60 7.68
N ASP A 338 -3.19 17.31 7.73
CA ASP A 338 -3.54 16.34 6.70
C ASP A 338 -5.06 16.23 6.48
N ASP A 339 -5.86 16.32 7.53
CA ASP A 339 -7.32 16.32 7.41
C ASP A 339 -7.82 17.51 6.57
N LEU A 340 -7.20 18.68 6.71
CA LEU A 340 -7.57 19.85 5.89
C LEU A 340 -7.11 19.68 4.45
N ALA A 341 -5.93 19.10 4.22
CA ALA A 341 -5.46 18.75 2.89
C ALA A 341 -6.43 17.79 2.21
N ALA A 342 -6.79 16.69 2.87
CA ALA A 342 -7.75 15.71 2.39
C ALA A 342 -9.14 16.35 2.10
N ALA A 343 -9.58 17.30 2.92
CA ALA A 343 -10.85 18.01 2.67
C ALA A 343 -10.81 18.85 1.39
N TYR A 344 -9.69 19.52 1.09
CA TYR A 344 -9.52 20.25 -0.17
C TYR A 344 -9.41 19.31 -1.37
N ALA A 345 -8.69 18.19 -1.22
CA ALA A 345 -8.55 17.16 -2.26
C ALA A 345 -9.92 16.58 -2.63
N GLY A 346 -10.69 16.08 -1.66
CA GLY A 346 -12.03 15.55 -1.90
C GLY A 346 -13.03 16.59 -2.42
N LEU A 347 -12.85 17.87 -2.05
CA LEU A 347 -13.66 18.96 -2.64
C LEU A 347 -13.30 19.16 -4.13
N ALA A 348 -12.02 19.11 -4.50
CA ALA A 348 -11.58 19.23 -5.88
C ALA A 348 -12.06 18.03 -6.73
N GLU A 349 -11.94 16.82 -6.20
CA GLU A 349 -12.48 15.59 -6.78
C GLU A 349 -13.99 15.71 -7.04
N THR A 350 -14.73 16.15 -6.02
CA THR A 350 -16.18 16.35 -6.11
C THR A 350 -16.54 17.37 -7.22
N TYR A 351 -15.78 18.45 -7.35
CA TYR A 351 -15.96 19.39 -8.44
C TYR A 351 -15.64 18.77 -9.82
N ASN A 352 -14.62 17.93 -9.92
CA ASN A 352 -14.30 17.18 -11.13
C ASN A 352 -15.47 16.22 -11.50
N ALA A 353 -15.98 15.47 -10.55
CA ALA A 353 -17.12 14.58 -10.73
C ALA A 353 -18.39 15.32 -11.21
N LEU A 354 -18.60 16.56 -10.74
CA LEU A 354 -19.70 17.42 -11.20
C LEU A 354 -19.44 18.12 -12.52
N GLY A 355 -18.28 17.94 -13.16
CA GLY A 355 -17.87 18.65 -14.38
C GLY A 355 -17.59 20.15 -14.17
N ARG A 356 -17.38 20.57 -12.92
CA ARG A 356 -17.10 21.95 -12.51
C ARG A 356 -15.59 22.19 -12.48
N TYR A 357 -14.94 22.02 -13.61
CA TYR A 357 -13.48 21.98 -13.73
C TYR A 357 -12.77 23.28 -13.31
N ASP A 358 -13.39 24.44 -13.52
CA ASP A 358 -12.80 25.72 -13.09
C ASP A 358 -12.71 25.80 -11.55
N GLU A 359 -13.74 25.32 -10.85
CA GLU A 359 -13.75 25.26 -9.38
C GLU A 359 -12.80 24.17 -8.86
N ALA A 360 -12.70 23.02 -9.55
CA ALA A 360 -11.73 21.99 -9.22
C ALA A 360 -10.30 22.52 -9.29
N ILE A 361 -9.94 23.20 -10.39
CA ILE A 361 -8.62 23.83 -10.58
C ILE A 361 -8.36 24.88 -9.49
N GLN A 362 -9.34 25.71 -9.15
CA GLN A 362 -9.16 26.71 -8.10
C GLN A 362 -8.92 26.06 -6.72
N THR A 363 -9.69 25.01 -6.41
CA THR A 363 -9.59 24.30 -5.13
C THR A 363 -8.24 23.59 -5.00
N ALA A 364 -7.81 22.85 -6.02
CA ALA A 364 -6.54 22.16 -6.04
C ALA A 364 -5.33 23.12 -5.99
N ASN A 365 -5.39 24.28 -6.68
CA ASN A 365 -4.37 25.31 -6.50
C ASN A 365 -4.33 25.88 -5.09
N THR A 366 -5.51 26.06 -4.45
CA THR A 366 -5.56 26.50 -3.04
C THR A 366 -4.93 25.46 -2.09
N LEU A 367 -5.10 24.17 -2.41
CA LEU A 367 -4.44 23.08 -1.69
C LEU A 367 -2.92 23.20 -1.81
N LEU A 368 -2.37 23.36 -3.04
CA LEU A 368 -0.93 23.54 -3.27
C LEU A 368 -0.35 24.83 -2.65
N GLU A 369 -1.13 25.91 -2.55
CA GLU A 369 -0.69 27.13 -1.85
C GLU A 369 -0.50 26.92 -0.34
N ARG A 370 -1.19 25.93 0.25
CA ARG A 370 -1.18 25.64 1.69
C ARG A 370 -0.29 24.46 2.05
N PHE A 371 -0.23 23.50 1.18
CA PHE A 371 0.49 22.24 1.33
C PHE A 371 1.30 22.02 0.05
N GLU A 372 2.58 22.38 0.12
CA GLU A 372 3.50 22.25 -1.00
C GLU A 372 3.63 20.77 -1.40
N ASP A 373 3.72 20.49 -2.68
CA ASP A 373 3.96 19.16 -3.27
C ASP A 373 2.89 18.08 -2.92
N ASP A 374 1.66 18.47 -2.68
CA ASP A 374 0.55 17.55 -2.44
C ASP A 374 0.20 16.78 -3.72
N ALA A 375 0.36 15.47 -3.69
CA ALA A 375 0.17 14.58 -4.85
C ALA A 375 -1.27 14.59 -5.35
N GLU A 376 -2.23 14.58 -4.43
CA GLU A 376 -3.66 14.56 -4.76
C GLU A 376 -4.09 15.88 -5.41
N ALA A 377 -3.53 17.01 -4.96
CA ALA A 377 -3.78 18.30 -5.61
C ALA A 377 -3.31 18.30 -7.08
N TYR A 378 -2.13 17.80 -7.36
CA TYR A 378 -1.63 17.65 -8.72
C TYR A 378 -2.51 16.71 -9.55
N TYR A 379 -2.94 15.60 -8.98
CA TYR A 379 -3.82 14.64 -9.64
C TYR A 379 -5.16 15.27 -9.99
N GLN A 380 -5.79 15.99 -9.07
CA GLN A 380 -7.07 16.67 -9.32
C GLN A 380 -6.95 17.80 -10.35
N LEU A 381 -5.82 18.52 -10.39
CA LEU A 381 -5.51 19.48 -11.47
C LEU A 381 -5.38 18.77 -12.81
N ALA A 382 -4.65 17.65 -12.85
CA ALA A 382 -4.44 16.87 -14.06
C ALA A 382 -5.77 16.38 -14.64
N THR A 383 -6.63 15.81 -13.81
CA THR A 383 -7.97 15.33 -14.17
C THR A 383 -8.84 16.46 -14.76
N ALA A 384 -8.84 17.64 -14.12
CA ALA A 384 -9.59 18.79 -14.64
C ALA A 384 -9.02 19.32 -15.98
N TYR A 385 -7.70 19.33 -16.15
CA TYR A 385 -7.07 19.73 -17.40
C TYR A 385 -7.31 18.72 -18.51
N ASP A 386 -7.23 17.42 -18.22
CA ASP A 386 -7.52 16.35 -19.17
C ASP A 386 -8.95 16.45 -19.68
N ALA A 387 -9.94 16.51 -18.79
CA ALA A 387 -11.35 16.63 -19.11
C ALA A 387 -11.69 17.89 -19.95
N THR A 388 -10.86 18.95 -19.86
CA THR A 388 -11.01 20.17 -20.65
C THR A 388 -10.14 20.18 -21.92
N GLY A 389 -9.44 19.07 -22.24
CA GLY A 389 -8.59 18.92 -23.43
C GLY A 389 -7.27 19.68 -23.36
N ARG A 390 -6.85 20.08 -22.16
CA ARG A 390 -5.59 20.76 -21.89
C ARG A 390 -4.50 19.72 -21.56
N TYR A 391 -4.24 18.83 -22.50
CA TYR A 391 -3.42 17.63 -22.29
C TYR A 391 -1.97 17.91 -21.88
N ASP A 392 -1.35 19.00 -22.35
CA ASP A 392 0.03 19.32 -21.95
C ASP A 392 0.10 19.66 -20.45
N GLU A 393 -0.88 20.43 -19.95
CA GLU A 393 -0.99 20.74 -18.53
C GLU A 393 -1.38 19.49 -17.72
N ALA A 394 -2.27 18.64 -18.22
CA ALA A 394 -2.64 17.38 -17.59
C ALA A 394 -1.42 16.48 -17.40
N ILE A 395 -0.64 16.22 -18.46
CA ILE A 395 0.57 15.41 -18.42
C ILE A 395 1.56 15.95 -17.38
N THR A 396 1.79 17.28 -17.36
CA THR A 396 2.71 17.90 -16.41
C THR A 396 2.26 17.66 -14.96
N ASN A 397 0.96 17.81 -14.68
CA ASN A 397 0.45 17.64 -13.33
C ASN A 397 0.38 16.16 -12.90
N TYR A 398 0.04 15.21 -13.80
CA TYR A 398 0.17 13.79 -13.50
C TYR A 398 1.61 13.39 -13.18
N GLN A 399 2.59 13.93 -13.91
CA GLN A 399 4.00 13.71 -13.61
C GLN A 399 4.39 14.26 -12.22
N SER A 400 3.89 15.45 -11.86
CA SER A 400 4.11 16.00 -10.52
C SER A 400 3.43 15.17 -9.44
N ALA A 401 2.22 14.64 -9.67
CA ALA A 401 1.56 13.70 -8.75
C ALA A 401 2.41 12.45 -8.52
N ILE A 402 2.94 11.86 -9.60
CA ILE A 402 3.84 10.69 -9.54
C ILE A 402 5.18 11.02 -8.83
N GLU A 403 5.71 12.24 -9.00
CA GLU A 403 6.93 12.67 -8.30
C GLU A 403 6.68 12.80 -6.80
N SER A 404 5.49 13.26 -6.39
CA SER A 404 5.11 13.46 -4.99
C SER A 404 4.69 12.14 -4.31
N ASP A 405 3.91 11.28 -5.01
CA ASP A 405 3.56 9.93 -4.56
C ASP A 405 3.72 8.92 -5.70
N PRO A 406 4.89 8.26 -5.79
CA PRO A 406 5.18 7.31 -6.86
C PRO A 406 4.53 5.93 -6.68
N LEU A 407 3.73 5.72 -5.61
CA LEU A 407 3.16 4.40 -5.30
C LEU A 407 1.70 4.26 -5.73
N ASN A 408 1.06 5.31 -6.17
CA ASN A 408 -0.35 5.29 -6.58
C ASN A 408 -0.48 4.88 -8.07
N PRO A 409 -1.02 3.69 -8.40
CA PRO A 409 -1.14 3.20 -9.77
C PRO A 409 -2.12 4.01 -10.63
N ASP A 410 -3.09 4.69 -10.01
CA ASP A 410 -4.09 5.50 -10.74
C ASP A 410 -3.43 6.65 -11.48
N TYR A 411 -2.44 7.31 -10.87
CA TYR A 411 -1.71 8.40 -11.52
C TYR A 411 -1.01 7.98 -12.81
N TYR A 412 -0.44 6.77 -12.81
CA TYR A 412 0.22 6.19 -13.99
C TYR A 412 -0.80 5.78 -15.05
N ASN A 413 -1.92 5.17 -14.66
CA ASN A 413 -2.95 4.78 -15.60
C ASN A 413 -3.52 6.00 -16.34
N ASP A 414 -3.86 7.07 -15.63
CA ASP A 414 -4.48 8.25 -16.20
C ASP A 414 -3.47 9.07 -17.02
N LEU A 415 -2.20 9.11 -16.59
CA LEU A 415 -1.14 9.63 -17.44
C LEU A 415 -1.00 8.84 -18.74
N ALA A 416 -1.07 7.51 -18.67
CA ALA A 416 -0.98 6.66 -19.86
C ALA A 416 -2.15 6.91 -20.84
N ASP A 417 -3.37 7.06 -20.31
CA ASP A 417 -4.54 7.38 -21.16
C ASP A 417 -4.42 8.76 -21.80
N THR A 418 -4.00 9.78 -21.03
CA THR A 418 -3.74 11.13 -21.57
C THR A 418 -2.63 11.12 -22.65
N LEU A 419 -1.54 10.36 -22.43
CA LEU A 419 -0.47 10.20 -23.41
C LEU A 419 -0.97 9.51 -24.68
N ARG A 420 -1.87 8.54 -24.59
CA ARG A 420 -2.56 7.89 -25.73
C ARG A 420 -3.37 8.90 -26.53
N GLU A 421 -4.16 9.77 -25.87
CA GLU A 421 -4.96 10.80 -26.52
C GLU A 421 -4.10 11.75 -27.36
N VAL A 422 -2.91 12.12 -26.87
CA VAL A 422 -1.95 12.95 -27.62
C VAL A 422 -1.03 12.13 -28.55
N LYS A 423 -1.25 10.81 -28.65
CA LYS A 423 -0.53 9.87 -29.53
C LYS A 423 0.95 9.69 -29.20
N ARG A 424 1.33 9.88 -27.95
CA ARG A 424 2.66 9.54 -27.41
C ARG A 424 2.67 8.07 -26.97
N TYR A 425 2.44 7.19 -27.94
CA TYR A 425 2.14 5.78 -27.69
C TYR A 425 3.24 4.99 -26.98
N ASP A 426 4.51 5.24 -27.30
CA ASP A 426 5.62 4.54 -26.66
C ASP A 426 5.68 4.87 -25.16
N GLU A 427 5.51 6.14 -24.80
CA GLU A 427 5.46 6.59 -23.41
C GLU A 427 4.19 6.07 -22.71
N ALA A 428 3.05 6.05 -23.38
CA ALA A 428 1.81 5.50 -22.85
C ALA A 428 1.95 4.01 -22.48
N LEU A 429 2.65 3.21 -23.34
CA LEU A 429 2.91 1.81 -23.07
C LEU A 429 3.79 1.62 -21.82
N ASP A 430 4.88 2.41 -21.72
CA ASP A 430 5.81 2.30 -20.58
C ASP A 430 5.12 2.65 -19.26
N VAL A 431 4.30 3.72 -19.28
CA VAL A 431 3.59 4.17 -18.07
C VAL A 431 2.45 3.22 -17.68
N ALA A 432 1.67 2.70 -18.64
CA ALA A 432 0.63 1.70 -18.37
C ALA A 432 1.21 0.40 -17.78
N GLN A 433 2.38 -0.03 -18.24
CA GLN A 433 3.08 -1.17 -17.67
C GLN A 433 3.55 -0.93 -16.23
N GLN A 434 3.93 0.31 -15.90
CA GLN A 434 4.24 0.68 -14.52
C GLN A 434 3.01 0.59 -13.62
N ALA A 435 1.85 1.09 -14.05
CA ALA A 435 0.60 0.93 -13.31
C ALA A 435 0.29 -0.56 -13.03
N ILE A 436 0.39 -1.42 -14.06
CA ILE A 436 0.17 -2.87 -13.93
C ILE A 436 1.20 -3.52 -12.97
N SER A 437 2.45 -3.06 -12.97
CA SER A 437 3.46 -3.62 -12.08
C SER A 437 3.21 -3.28 -10.61
N MET A 438 2.56 -2.14 -10.35
CA MET A 438 2.16 -1.73 -9.00
C MET A 438 0.88 -2.45 -8.54
N ASP A 439 -0.11 -2.49 -9.41
CA ASP A 439 -1.35 -3.22 -9.19
C ASP A 439 -1.65 -4.18 -10.35
N PRO A 440 -1.23 -5.44 -10.27
CA PRO A 440 -1.54 -6.45 -11.27
C PRO A 440 -3.04 -6.79 -11.39
N SER A 441 -3.87 -6.30 -10.48
CA SER A 441 -5.33 -6.49 -10.51
C SER A 441 -6.08 -5.30 -11.14
N MET A 442 -5.39 -4.22 -11.49
CA MET A 442 -5.97 -3.00 -12.04
C MET A 442 -6.52 -3.20 -13.46
N VAL A 443 -7.81 -3.46 -13.56
CA VAL A 443 -8.51 -3.70 -14.84
C VAL A 443 -8.30 -2.55 -15.83
N LEU A 444 -8.40 -1.30 -15.36
CA LEU A 444 -8.29 -0.09 -16.21
C LEU A 444 -6.93 0.00 -16.90
N ALA A 445 -5.84 -0.35 -16.22
CA ALA A 445 -4.51 -0.28 -16.82
C ALA A 445 -4.34 -1.29 -17.98
N TYR A 446 -4.93 -2.47 -17.87
CA TYR A 446 -4.97 -3.43 -18.99
C TYR A 446 -5.86 -2.95 -20.14
N GLU A 447 -6.95 -2.24 -19.85
CA GLU A 447 -7.81 -1.65 -20.88
C GLU A 447 -7.10 -0.51 -21.61
N THR A 448 -6.42 0.38 -20.89
CA THR A 448 -5.58 1.43 -21.47
C THR A 448 -4.48 0.84 -22.36
N LEU A 449 -3.78 -0.20 -21.87
CA LEU A 449 -2.75 -0.92 -22.61
C LEU A 449 -3.33 -1.52 -23.91
N ALA A 450 -4.50 -2.17 -23.85
CA ALA A 450 -5.18 -2.74 -25.02
C ALA A 450 -5.58 -1.69 -26.05
N GLN A 451 -6.01 -0.51 -25.59
CA GLN A 451 -6.34 0.62 -26.47
C GLN A 451 -5.09 1.13 -27.20
N VAL A 452 -3.97 1.33 -26.48
CA VAL A 452 -2.69 1.76 -27.09
C VAL A 452 -2.23 0.73 -28.13
N TYR A 453 -2.28 -0.58 -27.83
CA TYR A 453 -1.94 -1.63 -28.81
C TYR A 453 -2.87 -1.62 -30.01
N THR A 454 -4.16 -1.37 -29.83
CA THR A 454 -5.12 -1.25 -30.94
C THR A 454 -4.76 -0.08 -31.84
N GLU A 455 -4.49 1.09 -31.28
CA GLU A 455 -4.16 2.31 -32.05
C GLU A 455 -2.80 2.23 -32.74
N THR A 456 -1.88 1.42 -32.20
CA THR A 456 -0.57 1.16 -32.80
C THR A 456 -0.56 -0.04 -33.75
N ASN A 457 -1.76 -0.61 -34.09
CA ASN A 457 -1.94 -1.75 -34.99
C ASN A 457 -1.20 -3.03 -34.54
N ARG A 458 -1.29 -3.33 -33.25
CA ARG A 458 -0.74 -4.52 -32.57
C ARG A 458 -1.90 -5.39 -32.03
N PRO A 459 -2.68 -6.06 -32.91
CA PRO A 459 -3.95 -6.70 -32.53
C PRO A 459 -3.78 -7.91 -31.61
N ASP A 460 -2.67 -8.62 -31.69
CA ASP A 460 -2.44 -9.81 -30.86
C ASP A 460 -2.18 -9.39 -29.40
N GLU A 461 -1.35 -8.37 -29.18
CA GLU A 461 -1.07 -7.81 -27.86
C GLU A 461 -2.30 -7.11 -27.28
N ALA A 462 -3.09 -6.41 -28.11
CA ALA A 462 -4.35 -5.82 -27.69
C ALA A 462 -5.35 -6.89 -27.19
N ALA A 463 -5.44 -8.03 -27.89
CA ALA A 463 -6.30 -9.13 -27.49
C ALA A 463 -5.84 -9.79 -26.19
N GLU A 464 -4.53 -9.91 -25.96
CA GLU A 464 -3.96 -10.44 -24.73
C GLU A 464 -4.26 -9.53 -23.54
N ALA A 465 -3.97 -8.23 -23.64
CA ALA A 465 -4.27 -7.25 -22.59
C ALA A 465 -5.77 -7.21 -22.25
N MET A 466 -6.65 -7.19 -23.27
CA MET A 466 -8.09 -7.23 -23.04
C MET A 466 -8.57 -8.55 -22.43
N SER A 467 -7.92 -9.68 -22.72
CA SER A 467 -8.19 -10.97 -22.08
C SER A 467 -7.86 -10.94 -20.60
N GLN A 468 -6.75 -10.29 -20.21
CA GLN A 468 -6.40 -10.09 -18.80
C GLN A 468 -7.44 -9.21 -18.09
N ALA A 469 -7.80 -8.06 -18.65
CA ALA A 469 -8.84 -7.18 -18.12
C ALA A 469 -10.16 -7.93 -17.86
N ASN A 470 -10.62 -8.74 -18.84
CA ASN A 470 -11.84 -9.53 -18.72
C ASN A 470 -11.73 -10.64 -17.65
N THR A 471 -10.56 -11.24 -17.52
CA THR A 471 -10.31 -12.28 -16.50
C THR A 471 -10.40 -11.66 -15.11
N LEU A 472 -9.73 -10.54 -14.88
CA LEU A 472 -9.76 -9.81 -13.61
C LEU A 472 -11.19 -9.36 -13.26
N ARG A 473 -11.92 -8.78 -14.22
CA ARG A 473 -13.32 -8.37 -14.00
C ARG A 473 -14.21 -9.55 -13.60
N SER A 474 -14.02 -10.72 -14.23
CA SER A 474 -14.81 -11.93 -13.87
C SER A 474 -14.43 -12.49 -12.50
N MET A 475 -13.23 -12.22 -12.00
CA MET A 475 -12.80 -12.61 -10.64
C MET A 475 -13.35 -11.68 -9.56
N SER A 476 -13.57 -10.41 -9.88
CA SER A 476 -14.17 -9.44 -8.95
C SER A 476 -15.70 -9.57 -8.81
N GLU A 477 -16.35 -10.29 -9.75
CA GLU A 477 -17.80 -10.55 -9.70
C GLU A 477 -18.17 -11.87 -8.95
N LEU A 478 -17.15 -12.63 -8.47
CA LEU A 478 -17.31 -13.91 -7.75
C LEU A 478 -17.07 -13.77 -6.26
#